data_c9997c50bd697ff84f269ed568936cf8
#
_entry.id   c9997c50bd697ff84f269ed568936cf8
#
_cell.length_a   1.000
_cell.length_b   1.000
_cell.length_c   1.000
_cell.angle_alpha   90.00
_cell.angle_beta   90.00
_cell.angle_gamma   90.00
#
_symmetry.space_group_name_H-M   'P 1'
#
loop_
_entity.id
_entity.type
_entity.pdbx_description
1 polymer ?
#
loop_
_entity_poly.entity_id
_entity_poly.type
_entity_poly.pdbx_seq_one_letter_code
_entity_poly.pdbx_strand_id
1 'polypeptide(L)'
;MGMTMTQKILAAHAGLDSVVAGQLIEADLDLVLGNDITSPVAIHEIEKMKVDGVFHKDRIALVMDHFVPNKDIKSAEHCKCVREFACRNEITNYFDVGEMGIEHALLPEKGLTVAGDVIIGADSHTCTYGALGAFSTGVGSTDMAAGMATGKAWFKVPSAIKFNLVGKPNKYISGKDVSLHIIGMIGVDGALYKSMEFVGEGIQYLSMDDRFTIANMAIEAGGKNGIFPVDDLAKQYMAEHSKRDYKVYEADADAVYDEEYTIDLSTLKSTIAFPHLPENTKTIDEVGDIKIDQVVIGSCTNGRFEDLKTAAEILKGKKVKKGLRVIVIPATQQIYLDAMEAGFIRTFIEAGAIVSTPTCGPCLGGYMGILTAGERCVSTTNRNFVGRMGHVDSEVYLASPAVAAASALTGKISGPENV
;
A
#
# COMPACT_ATOMS: atom_id res chain seq x y z
N MET A 1 -19.56 26.39 3.50
CA MET A 1 -19.32 25.08 4.13
C MET A 1 -17.90 24.75 3.79
N GLY A 2 -17.08 24.54 4.80
CA GLY A 2 -15.66 24.24 4.62
C GLY A 2 -15.44 22.89 3.92
N MET A 3 -14.35 22.80 3.17
CA MET A 3 -13.97 21.60 2.42
C MET A 3 -12.87 20.82 3.13
N THR A 4 -12.94 19.51 3.04
CA THR A 4 -11.85 18.59 3.44
C THR A 4 -10.67 18.67 2.46
N MET A 5 -9.51 18.09 2.81
CA MET A 5 -8.36 18.05 1.91
C MET A 5 -8.73 17.43 0.57
N THR A 6 -9.37 16.27 0.58
CA THR A 6 -9.81 15.56 -0.64
C THR A 6 -10.76 16.40 -1.48
N GLN A 7 -11.73 17.09 -0.88
CA GLN A 7 -12.66 17.95 -1.61
C GLN A 7 -11.93 19.11 -2.30
N LYS A 8 -10.95 19.74 -1.65
CA LYS A 8 -10.16 20.83 -2.25
C LYS A 8 -9.34 20.36 -3.45
N ILE A 9 -8.70 19.19 -3.34
CA ILE A 9 -7.94 18.60 -4.45
C ILE A 9 -8.86 18.34 -5.64
N LEU A 10 -10.01 17.70 -5.40
CA LEU A 10 -10.98 17.37 -6.45
C LEU A 10 -11.62 18.62 -7.06
N ALA A 11 -11.95 19.64 -6.27
CA ALA A 11 -12.47 20.91 -6.77
C ALA A 11 -11.50 21.57 -7.75
N ALA A 12 -10.22 21.63 -7.36
CA ALA A 12 -9.17 22.23 -8.18
C ALA A 12 -9.00 21.51 -9.53
N HIS A 13 -9.04 20.16 -9.55
CA HIS A 13 -8.90 19.36 -10.76
C HIS A 13 -10.17 19.30 -11.61
N ALA A 14 -11.31 19.65 -11.04
CA ALA A 14 -12.55 19.83 -11.77
C ALA A 14 -12.75 21.27 -12.29
N GLY A 15 -11.82 22.20 -12.00
CA GLY A 15 -11.95 23.60 -12.35
C GLY A 15 -13.09 24.32 -11.62
N LEU A 16 -13.42 23.86 -10.40
CA LEU A 16 -14.49 24.38 -9.57
C LEU A 16 -13.95 25.11 -8.34
N ASP A 17 -14.62 26.16 -7.90
CA ASP A 17 -14.24 26.86 -6.66
C ASP A 17 -14.52 26.02 -5.41
N SER A 18 -15.53 25.16 -5.45
CA SER A 18 -15.90 24.28 -4.36
C SER A 18 -16.69 23.08 -4.84
N VAL A 19 -16.65 22.00 -4.06
CA VAL A 19 -17.45 20.79 -4.26
C VAL A 19 -18.07 20.36 -2.94
N VAL A 20 -19.11 19.53 -3.01
CA VAL A 20 -19.74 18.93 -1.83
C VAL A 20 -19.79 17.41 -1.95
N ALA A 21 -19.83 16.72 -0.83
CA ALA A 21 -19.97 15.27 -0.78
C ALA A 21 -21.20 14.80 -1.60
N GLY A 22 -21.02 13.77 -2.41
CA GLY A 22 -22.06 13.24 -3.28
C GLY A 22 -22.18 13.91 -4.65
N GLN A 23 -21.53 15.05 -4.88
CA GLN A 23 -21.50 15.73 -6.18
C GLN A 23 -20.75 14.87 -7.22
N LEU A 24 -21.33 14.77 -8.43
CA LEU A 24 -20.62 14.15 -9.57
C LEU A 24 -19.80 15.23 -10.28
N ILE A 25 -18.53 14.94 -10.47
CA ILE A 25 -17.58 15.83 -11.15
C ILE A 25 -16.77 15.03 -12.19
N GLU A 26 -16.23 15.71 -13.17
CA GLU A 26 -15.15 15.25 -14.01
C GLU A 26 -13.88 15.98 -13.57
N ALA A 27 -12.80 15.28 -13.31
CA ALA A 27 -11.54 15.87 -12.86
C ALA A 27 -10.39 15.44 -13.77
N ASP A 28 -9.44 16.36 -13.99
CA ASP A 28 -8.18 16.10 -14.68
C ASP A 28 -7.28 15.17 -13.83
N LEU A 29 -6.53 14.31 -14.48
CA LEU A 29 -5.62 13.34 -13.86
C LEU A 29 -4.17 13.78 -14.01
N ASP A 30 -3.41 13.68 -12.92
CA ASP A 30 -1.96 13.90 -12.93
C ASP A 30 -1.17 12.64 -13.28
N LEU A 31 -1.68 11.48 -12.85
CA LEU A 31 -1.04 10.19 -13.11
C LEU A 31 -2.09 9.08 -13.24
N VAL A 32 -1.85 8.19 -14.22
CA VAL A 32 -2.61 6.93 -14.37
C VAL A 32 -1.64 5.77 -14.22
N LEU A 33 -1.92 4.85 -13.28
CA LEU A 33 -1.08 3.72 -12.93
C LEU A 33 -1.66 2.40 -13.41
N GLY A 34 -0.82 1.51 -13.92
CA GLY A 34 -1.17 0.12 -14.22
C GLY A 34 -0.02 -0.84 -14.01
N ASN A 35 -0.34 -2.12 -13.82
CA ASN A 35 0.61 -3.20 -13.58
C ASN A 35 0.43 -4.36 -14.57
N ASP A 36 1.23 -5.40 -14.44
CA ASP A 36 1.22 -6.57 -15.35
C ASP A 36 -0.04 -7.44 -15.27
N ILE A 37 -0.92 -7.22 -14.28
CA ILE A 37 -2.23 -7.90 -14.20
C ILE A 37 -3.32 -7.08 -14.90
N THR A 38 -3.39 -5.80 -14.61
CA THR A 38 -4.53 -4.95 -14.96
C THR A 38 -4.33 -4.19 -16.26
N SER A 39 -3.08 -3.85 -16.60
CA SER A 39 -2.77 -3.13 -17.83
C SER A 39 -3.15 -3.89 -19.11
N PRO A 40 -2.95 -5.22 -19.23
CA PRO A 40 -3.38 -5.93 -20.46
C PRO A 40 -4.88 -5.79 -20.72
N VAL A 41 -5.70 -5.78 -19.66
CA VAL A 41 -7.16 -5.58 -19.78
C VAL A 41 -7.46 -4.15 -20.23
N ALA A 42 -6.83 -3.15 -19.61
CA ALA A 42 -7.01 -1.74 -20.01
C ALA A 42 -6.54 -1.47 -21.43
N ILE A 43 -5.40 -2.04 -21.86
CA ILE A 43 -4.88 -1.92 -23.24
C ILE A 43 -5.91 -2.46 -24.23
N HIS A 44 -6.51 -3.61 -23.96
CA HIS A 44 -7.56 -4.17 -24.80
C HIS A 44 -8.79 -3.25 -24.90
N GLU A 45 -9.17 -2.59 -23.79
CA GLU A 45 -10.28 -1.62 -23.81
C GLU A 45 -9.90 -0.35 -24.63
N ILE A 46 -8.67 0.17 -24.50
CA ILE A 46 -8.18 1.29 -25.32
C ILE A 46 -8.25 0.96 -26.81
N GLU A 47 -7.85 -0.25 -27.21
CA GLU A 47 -7.91 -0.69 -28.60
C GLU A 47 -9.35 -0.72 -29.15
N LYS A 48 -10.35 -1.08 -28.31
CA LYS A 48 -11.77 -1.02 -28.67
C LYS A 48 -12.28 0.42 -28.83
N MET A 49 -11.75 1.35 -28.05
CA MET A 49 -12.14 2.78 -28.12
C MET A 49 -11.69 3.45 -29.42
N LYS A 50 -10.73 2.85 -30.13
CA LYS A 50 -10.18 3.38 -31.40
C LYS A 50 -9.64 4.81 -31.27
N VAL A 51 -9.01 5.12 -30.13
CA VAL A 51 -8.31 6.38 -29.90
C VAL A 51 -6.88 6.30 -30.38
N ASP A 52 -6.34 7.41 -30.87
CA ASP A 52 -4.95 7.50 -31.28
C ASP A 52 -4.06 7.79 -30.06
N GLY A 53 -3.44 6.73 -29.52
CA GLY A 53 -2.46 6.86 -28.45
C GLY A 53 -3.07 7.11 -27.06
N VAL A 54 -2.32 7.80 -26.23
CA VAL A 54 -2.66 8.13 -24.86
C VAL A 54 -2.65 9.63 -24.63
N PHE A 55 -3.34 10.12 -23.60
CA PHE A 55 -3.47 11.56 -23.34
C PHE A 55 -2.11 12.25 -23.09
N HIS A 56 -1.20 11.59 -22.38
CA HIS A 56 0.13 12.11 -22.09
C HIS A 56 1.09 11.02 -21.64
N LYS A 57 2.18 10.81 -22.38
CA LYS A 57 3.13 9.72 -22.15
C LYS A 57 3.87 9.78 -20.82
N ASP A 58 4.09 10.99 -20.26
CA ASP A 58 4.79 11.21 -19.00
C ASP A 58 3.86 11.12 -17.77
N ARG A 59 2.54 11.05 -18.01
CA ARG A 59 1.52 10.94 -16.95
C ARG A 59 0.89 9.56 -16.86
N ILE A 60 1.56 8.58 -17.42
CA ILE A 60 1.20 7.15 -17.31
C ILE A 60 2.40 6.42 -16.74
N ALA A 61 2.16 5.61 -15.71
CA ALA A 61 3.15 4.71 -15.15
C ALA A 61 2.69 3.26 -15.31
N LEU A 62 3.55 2.42 -15.89
CA LEU A 62 3.30 1.00 -16.08
C LEU A 62 4.41 0.21 -15.37
N VAL A 63 4.04 -0.56 -14.36
CA VAL A 63 4.98 -1.26 -13.47
C VAL A 63 4.76 -2.75 -13.56
N MET A 64 5.81 -3.49 -13.92
CA MET A 64 5.79 -4.96 -13.95
C MET A 64 6.27 -5.46 -12.58
N ASP A 65 5.36 -5.81 -11.67
CA ASP A 65 5.70 -6.12 -10.29
C ASP A 65 4.98 -7.32 -9.67
N HIS A 66 3.93 -7.86 -10.31
CA HIS A 66 3.17 -8.96 -9.73
C HIS A 66 3.69 -10.35 -10.14
N PHE A 67 4.04 -10.53 -11.42
CA PHE A 67 4.43 -11.81 -11.98
C PHE A 67 5.87 -11.83 -12.52
N VAL A 68 6.68 -10.90 -12.09
CA VAL A 68 8.08 -10.79 -12.54
C VAL A 68 9.07 -11.16 -11.42
N PRO A 69 10.20 -11.81 -11.78
CA PRO A 69 10.46 -12.45 -13.07
C PRO A 69 9.35 -13.45 -13.42
N ASN A 70 8.99 -13.55 -14.70
CA ASN A 70 7.76 -14.23 -15.12
C ASN A 70 7.67 -15.68 -14.61
N LYS A 71 6.58 -16.02 -13.93
CA LYS A 71 6.34 -17.33 -13.33
C LYS A 71 5.89 -18.41 -14.33
N ASP A 72 5.28 -18.00 -15.44
CA ASP A 72 4.74 -18.87 -16.47
C ASP A 72 4.62 -18.13 -17.82
N ILE A 73 4.24 -18.87 -18.89
CA ILE A 73 4.10 -18.33 -20.24
C ILE A 73 3.06 -17.21 -20.29
N LYS A 74 1.91 -17.36 -19.62
CA LYS A 74 0.83 -16.38 -19.62
C LYS A 74 1.28 -15.06 -18.97
N SER A 75 2.03 -15.13 -17.88
CA SER A 75 2.63 -13.95 -17.26
C SER A 75 3.60 -13.23 -18.20
N ALA A 76 4.42 -13.99 -18.95
CA ALA A 76 5.33 -13.43 -19.94
C ALA A 76 4.57 -12.75 -21.11
N GLU A 77 3.44 -13.32 -21.53
CA GLU A 77 2.57 -12.72 -22.56
C GLU A 77 1.96 -11.40 -22.06
N HIS A 78 1.52 -11.33 -20.81
CA HIS A 78 1.02 -10.11 -20.19
C HIS A 78 2.09 -9.02 -20.17
N CYS A 79 3.28 -9.31 -19.64
CA CYS A 79 4.40 -8.36 -19.63
C CYS A 79 4.81 -7.90 -21.02
N LYS A 80 4.80 -8.82 -22.01
CA LYS A 80 5.06 -8.48 -23.41
C LYS A 80 4.01 -7.51 -23.97
N CYS A 81 2.73 -7.76 -23.73
CA CYS A 81 1.64 -6.88 -24.15
C CYS A 81 1.84 -5.44 -23.61
N VAL A 82 2.14 -5.31 -22.31
CA VAL A 82 2.36 -4.00 -21.69
C VAL A 82 3.61 -3.32 -22.24
N ARG A 83 4.70 -4.06 -22.45
CA ARG A 83 5.94 -3.53 -23.03
C ARG A 83 5.73 -3.01 -24.45
N GLU A 84 5.02 -3.77 -25.30
CA GLU A 84 4.72 -3.35 -26.66
C GLU A 84 3.82 -2.11 -26.70
N PHE A 85 2.86 -2.02 -25.77
CA PHE A 85 2.03 -0.82 -25.62
C PHE A 85 2.85 0.38 -25.16
N ALA A 86 3.72 0.21 -24.16
CA ALA A 86 4.59 1.27 -23.67
C ALA A 86 5.53 1.79 -24.78
N CYS A 87 6.15 0.89 -25.55
CA CYS A 87 7.00 1.27 -26.68
C CYS A 87 6.21 2.02 -27.76
N ARG A 88 5.02 1.51 -28.17
CA ARG A 88 4.20 2.13 -29.21
C ARG A 88 3.73 3.53 -28.86
N ASN A 89 3.45 3.78 -27.57
CA ASN A 89 2.97 5.07 -27.07
C ASN A 89 4.09 5.92 -26.45
N GLU A 90 5.34 5.49 -26.55
CA GLU A 90 6.52 6.17 -25.97
C GLU A 90 6.36 6.50 -24.48
N ILE A 91 5.70 5.61 -23.70
CA ILE A 91 5.49 5.82 -22.27
C ILE A 91 6.83 5.95 -21.56
N THR A 92 7.02 7.09 -20.88
CA THR A 92 8.28 7.42 -20.21
C THR A 92 8.46 6.59 -18.92
N ASN A 93 7.39 6.37 -18.18
CA ASN A 93 7.43 5.70 -16.87
C ASN A 93 7.01 4.23 -17.03
N TYR A 94 7.84 3.45 -17.70
CA TYR A 94 7.70 2.01 -17.82
C TYR A 94 8.82 1.31 -17.04
N PHE A 95 8.46 0.46 -16.10
CA PHE A 95 9.38 -0.22 -15.20
C PHE A 95 9.21 -1.74 -15.32
N ASP A 96 10.28 -2.41 -15.75
CA ASP A 96 10.34 -3.88 -15.94
C ASP A 96 11.51 -4.45 -15.11
N VAL A 97 11.81 -5.72 -15.29
CA VAL A 97 12.94 -6.41 -14.66
C VAL A 97 14.25 -5.61 -14.86
N GLY A 98 14.92 -5.29 -13.76
CA GLY A 98 16.10 -4.43 -13.75
C GLY A 98 15.84 -3.05 -13.13
N GLU A 99 14.62 -2.53 -13.24
CA GLU A 99 14.19 -1.27 -12.64
C GLU A 99 12.91 -1.46 -11.82
N MET A 100 12.57 -2.70 -11.51
CA MET A 100 11.32 -3.08 -10.88
C MET A 100 11.27 -2.71 -9.39
N GLY A 101 10.07 -2.53 -8.93
CA GLY A 101 9.69 -2.38 -7.53
C GLY A 101 8.19 -2.55 -7.43
N ILE A 102 7.67 -2.83 -6.26
CA ILE A 102 6.23 -2.86 -6.05
C ILE A 102 5.68 -1.45 -6.28
N GLU A 103 4.74 -1.30 -7.20
CA GLU A 103 4.27 -0.02 -7.74
C GLU A 103 4.01 1.06 -6.68
N HIS A 104 3.37 0.69 -5.56
CA HIS A 104 3.02 1.65 -4.51
C HIS A 104 4.21 2.07 -3.60
N ALA A 105 5.35 1.42 -3.73
CA ALA A 105 6.61 1.89 -3.15
C ALA A 105 7.49 2.55 -4.21
N LEU A 106 7.49 2.02 -5.43
CA LEU A 106 8.34 2.50 -6.52
C LEU A 106 7.97 3.92 -6.98
N LEU A 107 6.67 4.23 -7.18
CA LEU A 107 6.28 5.52 -7.72
C LEU A 107 6.63 6.71 -6.81
N PRO A 108 6.41 6.65 -5.49
CA PRO A 108 6.93 7.68 -4.58
C PRO A 108 8.45 7.80 -4.59
N GLU A 109 9.18 6.66 -4.59
CA GLU A 109 10.64 6.61 -4.66
C GLU A 109 11.19 7.26 -5.94
N LYS A 110 10.48 7.08 -7.07
CA LYS A 110 10.83 7.73 -8.35
C LYS A 110 10.33 9.17 -8.47
N GLY A 111 9.69 9.71 -7.43
CA GLY A 111 9.18 11.08 -7.41
C GLY A 111 8.05 11.35 -8.40
N LEU A 112 7.32 10.31 -8.80
CA LEU A 112 6.21 10.41 -9.75
C LEU A 112 4.90 10.87 -9.10
N THR A 113 4.82 10.80 -7.78
CA THR A 113 3.65 11.19 -6.99
C THR A 113 4.02 12.28 -6.01
N VAL A 114 3.23 13.35 -5.96
CA VAL A 114 3.46 14.51 -5.09
C VAL A 114 2.16 15.01 -4.48
N ALA A 115 2.25 15.93 -3.53
CA ALA A 115 1.09 16.53 -2.88
C ALA A 115 0.17 17.23 -3.87
N GLY A 116 -1.13 17.05 -3.67
CA GLY A 116 -2.17 17.69 -4.47
C GLY A 116 -2.48 17.00 -5.79
N ASP A 117 -1.75 15.96 -6.19
CA ASP A 117 -2.04 15.16 -7.38
C ASP A 117 -3.40 14.45 -7.27
N VAL A 118 -4.06 14.24 -8.42
CA VAL A 118 -5.18 13.29 -8.60
C VAL A 118 -4.68 12.09 -9.39
N ILE A 119 -4.65 10.94 -8.73
CA ILE A 119 -4.04 9.71 -9.26
C ILE A 119 -5.09 8.59 -9.28
N ILE A 120 -5.21 7.90 -10.41
CA ILE A 120 -5.96 6.65 -10.50
C ILE A 120 -5.05 5.49 -10.90
N GLY A 121 -5.39 4.31 -10.43
CA GLY A 121 -4.72 3.08 -10.85
C GLY A 121 -5.68 1.91 -10.84
N ALA A 122 -5.45 0.92 -11.68
CA ALA A 122 -6.26 -0.30 -11.66
C ALA A 122 -5.74 -1.31 -10.62
N ASP A 123 -5.24 -0.80 -9.50
CA ASP A 123 -4.93 -1.54 -8.28
C ASP A 123 -5.65 -0.90 -7.09
N SER A 124 -6.17 -1.75 -6.20
CA SER A 124 -6.93 -1.30 -5.04
C SER A 124 -6.13 -0.40 -4.10
N HIS A 125 -4.80 -0.65 -3.98
CA HIS A 125 -3.93 0.07 -3.05
C HIS A 125 -3.32 1.35 -3.65
N THR A 126 -3.83 1.83 -4.79
CA THR A 126 -3.49 3.15 -5.35
C THR A 126 -3.72 4.28 -4.34
N CYS A 127 -4.56 4.08 -3.32
CA CYS A 127 -4.76 5.03 -2.21
C CYS A 127 -3.49 5.35 -1.41
N THR A 128 -2.41 4.59 -1.56
CA THR A 128 -1.12 4.75 -0.84
C THR A 128 -0.54 6.17 -0.92
N TYR A 129 -0.70 6.86 -2.04
CA TYR A 129 -0.07 8.16 -2.28
C TYR A 129 -0.72 9.32 -1.49
N GLY A 130 -1.84 9.07 -0.83
CA GLY A 130 -2.41 10.00 0.13
C GLY A 130 -1.50 10.26 1.35
N ALA A 131 -0.52 9.40 1.59
CA ALA A 131 0.55 9.66 2.56
C ALA A 131 1.37 10.94 2.24
N LEU A 132 1.41 11.34 0.96
CA LEU A 132 2.05 12.57 0.48
C LEU A 132 1.04 13.73 0.32
N GLY A 133 -0.22 13.57 0.70
CA GLY A 133 -1.26 14.57 0.52
C GLY A 133 -1.85 14.63 -0.90
N ALA A 134 -1.83 13.51 -1.64
CA ALA A 134 -2.51 13.35 -2.93
C ALA A 134 -3.90 12.74 -2.75
N PHE A 135 -4.83 13.03 -3.65
CA PHE A 135 -6.02 12.21 -3.83
C PHE A 135 -5.70 11.08 -4.79
N SER A 136 -5.58 9.89 -4.27
CA SER A 136 -5.25 8.70 -5.06
C SER A 136 -6.20 7.57 -4.75
N THR A 137 -6.67 6.85 -5.78
CA THR A 137 -7.70 5.83 -5.60
C THR A 137 -7.64 4.73 -6.65
N GLY A 138 -8.00 3.50 -6.23
CA GLY A 138 -8.18 2.38 -7.12
C GLY A 138 -9.46 2.50 -7.96
N VAL A 139 -9.37 2.11 -9.23
CA VAL A 139 -10.46 2.06 -10.21
C VAL A 139 -10.45 0.75 -10.98
N GLY A 140 -11.48 0.48 -11.75
CA GLY A 140 -11.50 -0.67 -12.67
C GLY A 140 -10.57 -0.46 -13.88
N SER A 141 -10.15 -1.57 -14.52
CA SER A 141 -9.29 -1.49 -15.72
C SER A 141 -9.93 -0.72 -16.88
N THR A 142 -11.26 -0.70 -16.98
CA THR A 142 -11.99 0.09 -17.98
C THR A 142 -11.88 1.59 -17.69
N ASP A 143 -12.00 2.00 -16.41
CA ASP A 143 -11.83 3.39 -16.00
C ASP A 143 -10.38 3.84 -16.18
N MET A 144 -9.42 2.95 -15.87
CA MET A 144 -8.01 3.20 -16.15
C MET A 144 -7.77 3.42 -17.65
N ALA A 145 -8.38 2.61 -18.51
CA ALA A 145 -8.30 2.76 -19.95
C ALA A 145 -8.84 4.11 -20.44
N ALA A 146 -10.01 4.53 -19.90
CA ALA A 146 -10.59 5.84 -20.20
C ALA A 146 -9.66 6.97 -19.69
N GLY A 147 -9.10 6.84 -18.49
CA GLY A 147 -8.12 7.77 -17.95
C GLY A 147 -6.86 7.89 -18.80
N MET A 148 -6.30 6.76 -19.27
CA MET A 148 -5.15 6.77 -20.19
C MET A 148 -5.46 7.42 -21.54
N ALA A 149 -6.69 7.28 -22.02
CA ALA A 149 -7.11 7.86 -23.29
C ALA A 149 -7.42 9.35 -23.20
N THR A 150 -8.01 9.81 -22.11
CA THR A 150 -8.61 11.18 -21.99
C THR A 150 -7.88 12.10 -21.02
N GLY A 151 -7.11 11.57 -20.09
CA GLY A 151 -6.53 12.33 -18.97
C GLY A 151 -7.53 12.76 -17.93
N LYS A 152 -8.73 12.18 -17.92
CA LYS A 152 -9.84 12.55 -17.04
C LYS A 152 -10.53 11.35 -16.43
N ALA A 153 -11.16 11.57 -15.29
CA ALA A 153 -12.01 10.58 -14.66
C ALA A 153 -13.23 11.23 -13.99
N TRP A 154 -14.30 10.45 -13.89
CA TRP A 154 -15.50 10.81 -13.15
C TRP A 154 -15.39 10.39 -11.71
N PHE A 155 -15.74 11.30 -10.80
CA PHE A 155 -15.81 11.01 -9.38
C PHE A 155 -17.15 11.48 -8.80
N LYS A 156 -17.72 10.63 -7.95
CA LYS A 156 -18.64 11.11 -6.93
C LYS A 156 -17.78 11.61 -5.78
N VAL A 157 -17.82 12.90 -5.46
CA VAL A 157 -17.00 13.45 -4.37
C VAL A 157 -17.29 12.68 -3.07
N PRO A 158 -16.27 12.06 -2.43
CA PRO A 158 -16.50 11.32 -1.20
C PRO A 158 -16.80 12.26 -0.04
N SER A 159 -17.60 11.81 0.92
CA SER A 159 -17.60 12.37 2.27
C SER A 159 -16.33 11.91 3.00
N ALA A 160 -16.10 12.37 4.23
CA ALA A 160 -14.87 12.07 4.93
C ALA A 160 -15.11 11.63 6.38
N ILE A 161 -14.20 10.78 6.86
CA ILE A 161 -14.00 10.45 8.28
C ILE A 161 -12.68 11.05 8.72
N LYS A 162 -12.66 11.66 9.90
CA LYS A 162 -11.45 12.23 10.49
C LYS A 162 -10.92 11.34 11.61
N PHE A 163 -9.64 10.99 11.50
CA PHE A 163 -8.91 10.27 12.53
C PHE A 163 -7.88 11.20 13.16
N ASN A 164 -8.14 11.65 14.39
CA ASN A 164 -7.24 12.47 15.17
C ASN A 164 -6.29 11.56 15.96
N LEU A 165 -5.06 11.44 15.47
CA LEU A 165 -4.01 10.64 16.09
C LEU A 165 -3.28 11.48 17.15
N VAL A 166 -3.26 11.02 18.40
CA VAL A 166 -2.61 11.70 19.52
C VAL A 166 -1.62 10.78 20.21
N GLY A 167 -0.72 11.37 21.01
CA GLY A 167 0.27 10.61 21.77
C GLY A 167 1.38 10.01 20.90
N LYS A 168 2.38 9.44 21.55
CA LYS A 168 3.55 8.82 20.92
C LYS A 168 3.41 7.29 20.98
N PRO A 169 3.55 6.56 19.87
CA PRO A 169 3.47 5.11 19.85
C PRO A 169 4.58 4.48 20.71
N ASN A 170 4.25 3.35 21.33
CA ASN A 170 5.22 2.53 22.05
C ASN A 170 6.20 1.86 21.07
N LYS A 171 7.32 1.35 21.61
CA LYS A 171 8.28 0.60 20.81
C LYS A 171 7.58 -0.58 20.10
N TYR A 172 7.93 -0.81 18.84
CA TYR A 172 7.38 -1.83 17.95
C TYR A 172 5.94 -1.60 17.45
N ILE A 173 5.27 -0.53 17.86
CA ILE A 173 3.99 -0.12 17.25
C ILE A 173 4.29 0.68 15.99
N SER A 174 3.74 0.22 14.88
CA SER A 174 3.95 0.76 13.53
C SER A 174 2.64 1.20 12.88
N GLY A 175 2.72 1.81 11.71
CA GLY A 175 1.55 2.14 10.90
C GLY A 175 0.64 0.93 10.61
N LYS A 176 1.21 -0.29 10.59
CA LYS A 176 0.42 -1.52 10.46
C LYS A 176 -0.49 -1.76 11.66
N ASP A 177 0.02 -1.60 12.87
CA ASP A 177 -0.78 -1.76 14.09
C ASP A 177 -1.88 -0.70 14.17
N VAL A 178 -1.56 0.55 13.77
CA VAL A 178 -2.56 1.64 13.66
C VAL A 178 -3.66 1.28 12.66
N SER A 179 -3.29 0.80 11.47
CA SER A 179 -4.26 0.40 10.42
C SER A 179 -5.15 -0.74 10.89
N LEU A 180 -4.57 -1.80 11.46
CA LEU A 180 -5.34 -2.95 11.96
C LEU A 180 -6.26 -2.55 13.11
N HIS A 181 -5.81 -1.67 14.01
CA HIS A 181 -6.66 -1.13 15.08
C HIS A 181 -7.88 -0.39 14.51
N ILE A 182 -7.66 0.50 13.52
CA ILE A 182 -8.73 1.27 12.87
C ILE A 182 -9.71 0.33 12.16
N ILE A 183 -9.21 -0.62 11.37
CA ILE A 183 -10.07 -1.55 10.64
C ILE A 183 -10.86 -2.44 11.61
N GLY A 184 -10.24 -2.88 12.70
CA GLY A 184 -10.94 -3.62 13.75
C GLY A 184 -12.02 -2.81 14.47
N MET A 185 -11.85 -1.48 14.54
CA MET A 185 -12.79 -0.57 15.20
C MET A 185 -14.00 -0.24 14.31
N ILE A 186 -13.78 0.03 13.01
CA ILE A 186 -14.85 0.50 12.11
C ILE A 186 -15.38 -0.57 11.14
N GLY A 187 -14.68 -1.71 11.02
CA GLY A 187 -15.01 -2.78 10.07
C GLY A 187 -14.46 -2.56 8.66
N VAL A 188 -14.56 -3.58 7.80
CA VAL A 188 -14.08 -3.56 6.41
C VAL A 188 -14.90 -2.65 5.49
N ASP A 189 -16.06 -2.20 5.91
CA ASP A 189 -16.97 -1.30 5.19
C ASP A 189 -17.26 0.02 5.92
N GLY A 190 -16.65 0.25 7.09
CA GLY A 190 -16.89 1.43 7.91
C GLY A 190 -16.57 2.76 7.21
N ALA A 191 -15.59 2.76 6.32
CA ALA A 191 -15.24 3.92 5.48
C ALA A 191 -15.70 3.76 4.01
N LEU A 192 -16.72 2.93 3.76
CA LEU A 192 -17.14 2.62 2.39
C LEU A 192 -17.41 3.91 1.58
N TYR A 193 -16.61 4.07 0.50
CA TYR A 193 -16.65 5.23 -0.40
C TYR A 193 -16.33 6.58 0.27
N LYS A 194 -15.73 6.61 1.43
CA LYS A 194 -15.33 7.83 2.14
C LYS A 194 -13.83 8.11 2.00
N SER A 195 -13.43 9.36 2.21
CA SER A 195 -12.02 9.74 2.41
C SER A 195 -11.68 9.60 3.89
N MET A 196 -10.56 8.96 4.21
CA MET A 196 -10.06 8.85 5.58
C MET A 196 -8.96 9.90 5.77
N GLU A 197 -9.23 10.96 6.54
CA GLU A 197 -8.25 12.01 6.85
C GLU A 197 -7.58 11.76 8.19
N PHE A 198 -6.24 11.60 8.16
CA PHE A 198 -5.44 11.36 9.35
C PHE A 198 -4.77 12.66 9.78
N VAL A 199 -5.09 13.14 10.96
CA VAL A 199 -4.61 14.42 11.50
C VAL A 199 -4.16 14.25 12.96
N GLY A 200 -3.78 15.32 13.62
CA GLY A 200 -3.43 15.34 15.03
C GLY A 200 -1.92 15.33 15.28
N GLU A 201 -1.56 15.62 16.53
CA GLU A 201 -0.17 15.79 16.91
C GLU A 201 0.63 14.48 16.92
N GLY A 202 -0.05 13.34 16.98
CA GLY A 202 0.57 12.00 16.93
C GLY A 202 1.24 11.69 15.60
N ILE A 203 0.81 12.33 14.50
CA ILE A 203 1.38 12.05 13.16
C ILE A 203 2.87 12.37 13.07
N GLN A 204 3.37 13.30 13.89
CA GLN A 204 4.81 13.65 13.94
C GLN A 204 5.70 12.48 14.38
N TYR A 205 5.15 11.47 15.03
CA TYR A 205 5.87 10.28 15.49
C TYR A 205 5.80 9.11 14.48
N LEU A 206 5.00 9.25 13.42
CA LEU A 206 4.89 8.27 12.35
C LEU A 206 5.90 8.60 11.24
N SER A 207 6.73 7.64 10.89
CA SER A 207 7.61 7.74 9.73
C SER A 207 6.82 7.88 8.42
N MET A 208 7.47 8.24 7.32
CA MET A 208 6.81 8.19 6.02
C MET A 208 6.37 6.76 5.66
N ASP A 209 7.17 5.75 6.03
CA ASP A 209 6.83 4.34 5.81
C ASP A 209 5.54 3.94 6.55
N ASP A 210 5.36 4.40 7.80
CA ASP A 210 4.12 4.22 8.56
C ASP A 210 2.92 4.90 7.88
N ARG A 211 3.09 6.14 7.40
CA ARG A 211 2.01 6.88 6.72
C ARG A 211 1.63 6.22 5.40
N PHE A 212 2.60 5.72 4.63
CA PHE A 212 2.33 4.94 3.44
C PHE A 212 1.56 3.66 3.76
N THR A 213 1.90 2.97 4.84
CA THR A 213 1.17 1.79 5.31
C THR A 213 -0.28 2.12 5.66
N ILE A 214 -0.52 3.20 6.41
CA ILE A 214 -1.86 3.62 6.84
C ILE A 214 -2.70 4.04 5.62
N ALA A 215 -2.15 4.86 4.73
CA ALA A 215 -2.85 5.26 3.51
C ALA A 215 -3.14 4.07 2.59
N ASN A 216 -2.18 3.13 2.45
CA ASN A 216 -2.33 1.89 1.68
C ASN A 216 -3.51 1.06 2.17
N MET A 217 -3.66 0.92 3.49
CA MET A 217 -4.68 0.08 4.09
C MET A 217 -6.05 0.75 4.24
N ALA A 218 -6.22 2.00 3.83
CA ALA A 218 -7.51 2.68 3.86
C ALA A 218 -8.59 1.93 3.06
N ILE A 219 -8.22 1.32 1.94
CA ILE A 219 -9.15 0.51 1.13
C ILE A 219 -9.66 -0.73 1.87
N GLU A 220 -8.92 -1.25 2.86
CA GLU A 220 -9.34 -2.42 3.63
C GLU A 220 -10.47 -2.08 4.63
N ALA A 221 -10.73 -0.79 4.87
CA ALA A 221 -11.93 -0.29 5.55
C ALA A 221 -13.01 0.22 4.56
N GLY A 222 -12.83 -0.01 3.25
CA GLY A 222 -13.73 0.47 2.18
C GLY A 222 -13.47 1.91 1.72
N GLY A 223 -12.43 2.57 2.24
CA GLY A 223 -12.11 3.96 1.93
C GLY A 223 -11.68 4.17 0.47
N LYS A 224 -12.07 5.30 -0.12
CA LYS A 224 -11.59 5.71 -1.45
C LYS A 224 -10.14 6.11 -1.41
N ASN A 225 -9.71 6.76 -0.33
CA ASN A 225 -8.32 7.12 -0.05
C ASN A 225 -8.09 7.29 1.45
N GLY A 226 -6.83 7.19 1.85
CA GLY A 226 -6.34 7.66 3.15
C GLY A 226 -5.39 8.82 2.90
N ILE A 227 -5.59 9.97 3.53
CA ILE A 227 -4.82 11.18 3.25
C ILE A 227 -4.25 11.80 4.53
N PHE A 228 -3.00 12.26 4.43
CA PHE A 228 -2.29 12.98 5.49
C PHE A 228 -2.05 14.43 5.09
N PRO A 229 -1.99 15.37 6.05
CA PRO A 229 -1.51 16.73 5.79
C PRO A 229 -0.03 16.71 5.41
N VAL A 230 0.36 17.68 4.61
CA VAL A 230 1.74 17.81 4.12
C VAL A 230 2.56 18.61 5.14
N ASP A 231 3.13 17.91 6.10
CA ASP A 231 4.04 18.48 7.09
C ASP A 231 5.51 18.52 6.57
N ASP A 232 6.44 18.93 7.43
CA ASP A 232 7.84 19.07 7.04
C ASP A 232 8.49 17.73 6.68
N LEU A 233 8.06 16.61 7.29
CA LEU A 233 8.53 15.28 6.94
C LEU A 233 8.10 14.87 5.54
N ALA A 234 6.85 15.11 5.17
CA ALA A 234 6.35 14.85 3.83
C ALA A 234 7.02 15.76 2.78
N LYS A 235 7.24 17.04 3.11
CA LYS A 235 7.99 17.97 2.24
C LYS A 235 9.42 17.52 2.02
N GLN A 236 10.11 17.09 3.09
CA GLN A 236 11.47 16.56 2.99
C GLN A 236 11.50 15.33 2.08
N TYR A 237 10.61 14.37 2.29
CA TYR A 237 10.51 13.19 1.44
C TYR A 237 10.33 13.55 -0.04
N MET A 238 9.39 14.46 -0.36
CA MET A 238 9.18 14.90 -1.74
C MET A 238 10.39 15.64 -2.31
N ALA A 239 11.09 16.46 -1.51
CA ALA A 239 12.29 17.17 -1.97
C ALA A 239 13.46 16.23 -2.28
N GLU A 240 13.56 15.10 -1.58
CA GLU A 240 14.59 14.08 -1.82
C GLU A 240 14.31 13.25 -3.08
N HIS A 241 13.03 13.04 -3.43
CA HIS A 241 12.63 12.10 -4.48
C HIS A 241 12.09 12.76 -5.76
N SER A 242 11.52 13.97 -5.68
CA SER A 242 10.84 14.61 -6.81
C SER A 242 11.42 16.00 -7.12
N LYS A 243 11.39 16.33 -8.41
CA LYS A 243 11.66 17.70 -8.89
C LYS A 243 10.39 18.39 -9.39
N ARG A 244 9.24 17.73 -9.26
CA ARG A 244 7.95 18.28 -9.69
C ARG A 244 7.50 19.36 -8.72
N ASP A 245 6.90 20.41 -9.26
CA ASP A 245 6.11 21.35 -8.46
C ASP A 245 4.87 20.65 -7.92
N TYR A 246 4.46 21.03 -6.70
CA TYR A 246 3.27 20.45 -6.06
C TYR A 246 2.48 21.53 -5.32
N LYS A 247 1.21 21.25 -5.04
CA LYS A 247 0.33 22.13 -4.30
C LYS A 247 -0.18 21.45 -3.03
N VAL A 248 -0.01 22.13 -1.91
CA VAL A 248 -0.51 21.67 -0.61
C VAL A 248 -1.96 22.13 -0.43
N TYR A 249 -2.81 21.20 -0.03
CA TYR A 249 -4.19 21.49 0.34
C TYR A 249 -4.42 21.09 1.80
N GLU A 250 -4.96 22.01 2.57
CA GLU A 250 -5.34 21.80 3.97
C GLU A 250 -6.86 21.86 4.09
N ALA A 251 -7.44 21.05 4.99
CA ALA A 251 -8.86 21.14 5.27
C ALA A 251 -9.21 22.52 5.86
N ASP A 252 -10.40 23.02 5.55
CA ASP A 252 -10.91 24.24 6.19
C ASP A 252 -11.19 23.98 7.68
N ALA A 253 -11.10 25.01 8.48
CA ALA A 253 -11.36 24.90 9.92
C ALA A 253 -12.82 24.45 10.23
N ASP A 254 -13.75 24.75 9.33
CA ASP A 254 -15.15 24.35 9.36
C ASP A 254 -15.48 23.21 8.37
N ALA A 255 -14.47 22.42 7.95
CA ALA A 255 -14.68 21.24 7.14
C ALA A 255 -15.62 20.24 7.83
N VAL A 256 -16.49 19.61 7.04
CA VAL A 256 -17.51 18.69 7.58
C VAL A 256 -17.07 17.24 7.38
N TYR A 257 -17.13 16.48 8.47
CA TYR A 257 -16.85 15.04 8.50
C TYR A 257 -18.11 14.29 8.93
N ASP A 258 -18.31 13.09 8.36
CA ASP A 258 -19.42 12.21 8.76
C ASP A 258 -19.20 11.68 10.18
N GLU A 259 -17.95 11.37 10.50
CA GLU A 259 -17.52 10.81 11.76
C GLU A 259 -16.12 11.34 12.12
N GLU A 260 -15.84 11.46 13.44
CA GLU A 260 -14.53 11.84 13.95
C GLU A 260 -14.12 10.87 15.06
N TYR A 261 -12.91 10.31 14.95
CA TYR A 261 -12.33 9.42 15.94
C TYR A 261 -11.03 10.00 16.49
N THR A 262 -10.79 9.82 17.79
CA THR A 262 -9.49 10.13 18.41
C THR A 262 -8.84 8.83 18.83
N ILE A 263 -7.60 8.62 18.39
CA ILE A 263 -6.81 7.41 18.66
C ILE A 263 -5.53 7.83 19.37
N ASP A 264 -5.38 7.35 20.60
CA ASP A 264 -4.16 7.56 21.38
C ASP A 264 -3.14 6.46 21.03
N LEU A 265 -2.13 6.82 20.24
CA LEU A 265 -1.07 5.92 19.78
C LEU A 265 -0.27 5.32 20.95
N SER A 266 -0.21 6.00 22.10
CA SER A 266 0.51 5.53 23.28
C SER A 266 -0.15 4.34 23.96
N THR A 267 -1.43 4.12 23.71
CA THR A 267 -2.22 3.01 24.27
C THR A 267 -2.30 1.79 23.36
N LEU A 268 -1.87 1.95 22.10
CA LEU A 268 -1.94 0.86 21.13
C LEU A 268 -1.00 -0.29 21.53
N LYS A 269 -1.46 -1.50 21.25
CA LYS A 269 -0.70 -2.74 21.37
C LYS A 269 -0.50 -3.37 20.01
N SER A 270 0.53 -4.21 19.88
CA SER A 270 0.73 -5.02 18.68
C SER A 270 -0.56 -5.77 18.37
N THR A 271 -1.05 -5.56 17.16
CA THR A 271 -2.35 -6.03 16.69
C THR A 271 -2.20 -7.05 15.57
N ILE A 272 -3.03 -8.08 15.58
CA ILE A 272 -3.08 -9.11 14.55
C ILE A 272 -4.51 -9.27 14.02
N ALA A 273 -4.67 -9.37 12.71
CA ALA A 273 -5.96 -9.69 12.10
C ALA A 273 -6.02 -11.19 11.78
N PHE A 274 -7.04 -11.84 12.29
CA PHE A 274 -7.33 -13.25 12.09
C PHE A 274 -7.97 -13.50 10.71
N PRO A 275 -7.83 -14.70 10.15
CA PRO A 275 -8.56 -15.07 8.94
C PRO A 275 -10.09 -14.98 9.16
N HIS A 276 -10.88 -14.63 8.15
CA HIS A 276 -10.52 -14.35 6.76
C HIS A 276 -10.92 -12.90 6.39
N LEU A 277 -10.89 -11.98 7.36
CA LEU A 277 -11.16 -10.56 7.16
C LEU A 277 -10.17 -9.72 7.97
N PRO A 278 -9.70 -8.58 7.44
CA PRO A 278 -8.79 -7.68 8.17
C PRO A 278 -9.37 -7.07 9.45
N GLU A 279 -10.71 -7.04 9.60
CA GLU A 279 -11.40 -6.55 10.80
C GLU A 279 -11.39 -7.52 11.99
N ASN A 280 -11.06 -8.80 11.76
CA ASN A 280 -11.00 -9.81 12.82
C ASN A 280 -9.76 -9.60 13.70
N THR A 281 -9.63 -8.43 14.28
CA THR A 281 -8.44 -8.04 15.02
C THR A 281 -8.46 -8.47 16.48
N LYS A 282 -7.27 -8.79 16.99
CA LYS A 282 -6.98 -8.99 18.42
C LYS A 282 -5.64 -8.35 18.75
N THR A 283 -5.49 -7.94 19.99
CA THR A 283 -4.16 -7.60 20.49
C THR A 283 -3.36 -8.89 20.72
N ILE A 284 -2.03 -8.78 20.62
CA ILE A 284 -1.15 -9.96 20.73
C ILE A 284 -1.32 -10.71 22.06
N ASP A 285 -1.71 -10.03 23.12
CA ASP A 285 -1.95 -10.60 24.45
C ASP A 285 -3.19 -11.52 24.49
N GLU A 286 -4.10 -11.37 23.53
CA GLU A 286 -5.34 -12.15 23.42
C GLU A 286 -5.18 -13.37 22.52
N VAL A 287 -4.00 -13.52 21.89
CA VAL A 287 -3.73 -14.61 20.96
C VAL A 287 -3.23 -15.83 21.73
N GLY A 288 -3.91 -16.96 21.53
CA GLY A 288 -3.49 -18.25 22.10
C GLY A 288 -2.26 -18.86 21.40
N ASP A 289 -1.98 -20.13 21.68
CA ASP A 289 -0.85 -20.87 21.12
C ASP A 289 -1.14 -21.34 19.69
N ILE A 290 -1.06 -20.42 18.71
CA ILE A 290 -1.32 -20.71 17.29
C ILE A 290 0.02 -20.94 16.58
N LYS A 291 0.26 -22.20 16.18
CA LYS A 291 1.42 -22.58 15.36
C LYS A 291 1.25 -22.13 13.90
N ILE A 292 2.35 -21.79 13.27
CA ILE A 292 2.40 -21.29 11.90
C ILE A 292 3.42 -22.08 11.07
N ASP A 293 3.23 -22.08 9.76
CA ASP A 293 4.05 -22.79 8.78
C ASP A 293 4.90 -21.85 7.93
N GLN A 294 4.46 -20.58 7.83
CA GLN A 294 5.12 -19.57 7.01
C GLN A 294 5.05 -18.19 7.64
N VAL A 295 6.07 -17.38 7.35
CA VAL A 295 6.06 -15.92 7.60
C VAL A 295 6.43 -15.21 6.32
N VAL A 296 5.71 -14.15 5.99
CA VAL A 296 6.01 -13.24 4.88
C VAL A 296 6.19 -11.82 5.43
N ILE A 297 7.37 -11.23 5.20
CA ILE A 297 7.69 -9.85 5.57
C ILE A 297 7.96 -9.08 4.30
N GLY A 298 7.17 -8.04 4.03
CA GLY A 298 7.29 -7.25 2.81
C GLY A 298 5.96 -6.76 2.28
N SER A 299 5.86 -6.67 0.96
CA SER A 299 4.75 -6.11 0.17
C SER A 299 4.75 -4.58 0.06
N CYS A 300 3.80 -4.02 -0.70
CA CYS A 300 3.60 -2.56 -0.78
C CYS A 300 3.28 -1.92 0.58
N THR A 301 2.78 -2.71 1.52
CA THR A 301 2.43 -2.26 2.87
C THR A 301 3.67 -2.12 3.74
N ASN A 302 4.46 -3.20 3.89
CA ASN A 302 5.54 -3.29 4.87
C ASN A 302 6.83 -3.93 4.31
N GLY A 303 7.24 -3.50 3.13
CA GLY A 303 8.53 -3.88 2.52
C GLY A 303 9.51 -2.71 2.41
N ARG A 304 9.25 -1.59 3.09
CA ARG A 304 10.09 -0.39 3.09
C ARG A 304 11.25 -0.52 4.06
N PHE A 305 12.14 0.44 4.05
CA PHE A 305 13.40 0.37 4.79
C PHE A 305 13.22 0.20 6.30
N GLU A 306 12.34 0.98 6.94
CA GLU A 306 12.10 0.89 8.39
C GLU A 306 11.40 -0.43 8.77
N ASP A 307 10.57 -1.00 7.91
CA ASP A 307 9.96 -2.31 8.10
C ASP A 307 11.02 -3.42 8.16
N LEU A 308 11.94 -3.41 7.18
CA LEU A 308 13.04 -4.37 7.09
C LEU A 308 14.01 -4.21 8.24
N LYS A 309 14.31 -2.97 8.66
CA LYS A 309 15.15 -2.66 9.81
C LYS A 309 14.56 -3.25 11.08
N THR A 310 13.28 -3.00 11.35
CA THR A 310 12.59 -3.55 12.53
C THR A 310 12.65 -5.07 12.56
N ALA A 311 12.37 -5.72 11.45
CA ALA A 311 12.44 -7.18 11.36
C ALA A 311 13.88 -7.69 11.52
N ALA A 312 14.87 -7.03 10.92
CA ALA A 312 16.27 -7.41 11.02
C ALA A 312 16.81 -7.26 12.46
N GLU A 313 16.45 -6.19 13.16
CA GLU A 313 16.84 -5.99 14.56
C GLU A 313 16.36 -7.13 15.47
N ILE A 314 15.12 -7.60 15.28
CA ILE A 314 14.53 -8.71 16.04
C ILE A 314 15.22 -10.05 15.71
N LEU A 315 15.55 -10.28 14.43
CA LEU A 315 16.16 -11.53 13.94
C LEU A 315 17.68 -11.59 14.15
N LYS A 316 18.34 -10.47 14.43
CA LYS A 316 19.80 -10.36 14.50
C LYS A 316 20.41 -11.33 15.52
N GLY A 317 21.32 -12.18 15.04
CA GLY A 317 22.02 -13.19 15.87
C GLY A 317 21.15 -14.37 16.29
N LYS A 318 19.91 -14.45 15.82
CA LYS A 318 18.97 -15.53 16.14
C LYS A 318 18.67 -16.38 14.92
N LYS A 319 17.98 -17.50 15.10
CA LYS A 319 17.55 -18.41 14.03
C LYS A 319 16.04 -18.55 13.99
N VAL A 320 15.49 -18.55 12.80
CA VAL A 320 14.08 -18.90 12.60
C VAL A 320 13.79 -20.32 13.06
N LYS A 321 12.59 -20.57 13.50
CA LYS A 321 12.18 -21.89 14.00
C LYS A 321 12.38 -22.94 12.91
N LYS A 322 13.01 -24.05 13.25
CA LYS A 322 13.24 -25.17 12.32
C LYS A 322 11.90 -25.67 11.76
N GLY A 323 11.81 -25.76 10.44
CA GLY A 323 10.61 -26.18 9.71
C GLY A 323 9.69 -25.06 9.30
N LEU A 324 9.93 -23.82 9.74
CA LEU A 324 9.18 -22.63 9.32
C LEU A 324 9.81 -22.03 8.05
N ARG A 325 8.99 -21.63 7.10
CA ARG A 325 9.42 -20.87 5.92
C ARG A 325 9.30 -19.38 6.22
N VAL A 326 10.37 -18.62 5.98
CA VAL A 326 10.37 -17.15 6.13
C VAL A 326 10.80 -16.53 4.82
N ILE A 327 9.96 -15.67 4.26
CA ILE A 327 10.18 -14.96 3.00
C ILE A 327 10.20 -13.46 3.30
N VAL A 328 11.30 -12.79 2.92
CA VAL A 328 11.44 -11.33 3.04
C VAL A 328 11.46 -10.73 1.64
N ILE A 329 10.68 -9.67 1.44
CA ILE A 329 10.50 -9.03 0.13
C ILE A 329 10.72 -7.53 0.29
N PRO A 330 11.92 -7.01 -0.02
CA PRO A 330 12.15 -5.58 -0.14
C PRO A 330 11.21 -4.98 -1.20
N ALA A 331 10.63 -3.80 -0.94
CA ALA A 331 9.59 -3.28 -1.82
C ALA A 331 10.12 -2.74 -3.15
N THR A 332 11.40 -2.29 -3.21
CA THR A 332 12.05 -1.81 -4.43
C THR A 332 13.50 -2.29 -4.50
N GLN A 333 14.11 -2.15 -5.67
CA GLN A 333 15.54 -2.45 -5.81
C GLN A 333 16.42 -1.49 -5.01
N GLN A 334 16.02 -0.22 -4.88
CA GLN A 334 16.77 0.73 -4.06
C GLN A 334 16.71 0.33 -2.58
N ILE A 335 15.53 0.04 -2.07
CA ILE A 335 15.36 -0.48 -0.70
C ILE A 335 16.16 -1.78 -0.49
N TYR A 336 16.24 -2.63 -1.52
CA TYR A 336 17.05 -3.86 -1.45
C TYR A 336 18.54 -3.55 -1.29
N LEU A 337 19.05 -2.57 -2.06
CA LEU A 337 20.45 -2.11 -1.96
C LEU A 337 20.72 -1.47 -0.58
N ASP A 338 19.86 -0.58 -0.13
CA ASP A 338 20.01 0.09 1.18
C ASP A 338 19.98 -0.92 2.32
N ALA A 339 19.07 -1.92 2.26
CA ALA A 339 19.02 -3.01 3.22
C ALA A 339 20.27 -3.92 3.17
N MET A 340 20.88 -4.08 1.98
CA MET A 340 22.13 -4.80 1.82
C MET A 340 23.28 -4.03 2.47
N GLU A 341 23.40 -2.75 2.21
CA GLU A 341 24.42 -1.88 2.79
C GLU A 341 24.31 -1.80 4.32
N ALA A 342 23.06 -1.72 4.84
CA ALA A 342 22.79 -1.76 6.27
C ALA A 342 23.02 -3.14 6.93
N GLY A 343 23.30 -4.19 6.12
CA GLY A 343 23.55 -5.56 6.60
C GLY A 343 22.27 -6.33 6.94
N PHE A 344 21.07 -5.83 6.63
CA PHE A 344 19.81 -6.51 6.95
C PHE A 344 19.63 -7.77 6.12
N ILE A 345 20.00 -7.74 4.84
CA ILE A 345 19.91 -8.91 3.95
C ILE A 345 20.75 -10.06 4.51
N ARG A 346 21.97 -9.76 4.96
CA ARG A 346 22.84 -10.75 5.62
C ARG A 346 22.18 -11.32 6.87
N THR A 347 21.60 -10.46 7.69
CA THR A 347 20.91 -10.86 8.93
C THR A 347 19.75 -11.82 8.61
N PHE A 348 18.94 -11.54 7.61
CA PHE A 348 17.84 -12.42 7.20
C PHE A 348 18.33 -13.78 6.73
N ILE A 349 19.36 -13.82 5.88
CA ILE A 349 19.94 -15.07 5.37
C ILE A 349 20.59 -15.87 6.52
N GLU A 350 21.33 -15.21 7.38
CA GLU A 350 21.96 -15.86 8.55
C GLU A 350 20.90 -16.37 9.54
N ALA A 351 19.76 -15.68 9.68
CA ALA A 351 18.64 -16.18 10.48
C ALA A 351 17.95 -17.42 9.86
N GLY A 352 18.10 -17.65 8.56
CA GLY A 352 17.49 -18.76 7.83
C GLY A 352 16.25 -18.37 7.02
N ALA A 353 16.07 -17.07 6.74
CA ALA A 353 15.04 -16.58 5.83
C ALA A 353 15.53 -16.56 4.38
N ILE A 354 14.60 -16.58 3.44
CA ILE A 354 14.84 -16.30 2.01
C ILE A 354 14.56 -14.82 1.77
N VAL A 355 15.46 -14.15 1.06
CA VAL A 355 15.22 -12.79 0.57
C VAL A 355 14.93 -12.84 -0.93
N SER A 356 13.78 -12.33 -1.31
CA SER A 356 13.30 -12.32 -2.70
C SER A 356 13.65 -11.02 -3.40
N THR A 357 13.56 -11.03 -4.74
CA THR A 357 13.44 -9.80 -5.52
C THR A 357 12.17 -9.04 -5.15
N PRO A 358 12.10 -7.71 -5.35
CA PRO A 358 10.88 -6.96 -5.21
C PRO A 358 9.75 -7.54 -6.06
N THR A 359 8.64 -7.93 -5.42
CA THR A 359 7.46 -8.44 -6.13
C THR A 359 6.23 -8.43 -5.23
N CYS A 360 5.07 -8.18 -5.79
CA CYS A 360 3.78 -8.27 -5.11
C CYS A 360 3.22 -9.71 -5.08
N GLY A 361 3.84 -10.65 -5.76
CA GLY A 361 3.33 -11.99 -6.05
C GLY A 361 2.79 -12.80 -4.87
N PRO A 362 3.48 -12.91 -3.71
CA PRO A 362 2.95 -13.64 -2.57
C PRO A 362 1.66 -13.07 -1.99
N CYS A 363 1.47 -11.75 -2.05
CA CYS A 363 0.30 -11.06 -1.50
C CYS A 363 -1.03 -11.54 -2.09
N LEU A 364 -1.01 -12.02 -3.33
CA LEU A 364 -2.21 -12.50 -4.05
C LEU A 364 -2.18 -14.00 -4.37
N GLY A 365 -1.21 -14.74 -3.84
CA GLY A 365 -1.04 -16.16 -4.16
C GLY A 365 -0.68 -16.42 -5.62
N GLY A 366 -0.12 -15.42 -6.29
CA GLY A 366 0.10 -15.46 -7.73
C GLY A 366 1.51 -15.83 -8.17
N TYR A 367 2.50 -15.83 -7.28
CA TYR A 367 3.90 -16.02 -7.67
C TYR A 367 4.65 -17.03 -6.82
N MET A 368 5.07 -16.67 -5.61
CA MET A 368 5.84 -17.53 -4.70
C MET A 368 5.20 -17.58 -3.31
N GLY A 369 5.68 -18.50 -2.44
CA GLY A 369 5.19 -18.59 -1.06
C GLY A 369 3.73 -19.01 -0.95
N ILE A 370 3.23 -19.77 -1.93
CA ILE A 370 1.86 -20.24 -1.97
C ILE A 370 1.62 -21.26 -0.86
N LEU A 371 0.51 -21.09 -0.14
CA LEU A 371 0.09 -21.98 0.94
C LEU A 371 -0.76 -23.14 0.42
N THR A 372 -0.56 -24.32 0.99
CA THR A 372 -1.45 -25.47 0.79
C THR A 372 -2.54 -25.51 1.86
N ALA A 373 -3.47 -26.48 1.73
CA ALA A 373 -4.58 -26.66 2.66
C ALA A 373 -4.09 -26.85 4.10
N GLY A 374 -4.69 -26.10 5.03
CA GLY A 374 -4.39 -26.17 6.46
C GLY A 374 -3.12 -25.45 6.90
N GLU A 375 -2.32 -24.90 5.98
CA GLU A 375 -1.16 -24.09 6.34
C GLU A 375 -1.54 -22.70 6.86
N ARG A 376 -0.76 -22.20 7.81
CA ARG A 376 -0.91 -20.91 8.48
C ARG A 376 0.27 -20.00 8.23
N CYS A 377 -0.03 -18.75 7.83
CA CYS A 377 0.98 -17.75 7.55
C CYS A 377 0.73 -16.49 8.38
N VAL A 378 1.77 -15.97 9.06
CA VAL A 378 1.80 -14.59 9.53
C VAL A 378 2.38 -13.73 8.42
N SER A 379 1.68 -12.69 8.02
CA SER A 379 2.05 -11.86 6.87
C SER A 379 1.91 -10.37 7.14
N THR A 380 2.85 -9.60 6.64
CA THR A 380 2.77 -8.14 6.66
C THR A 380 2.05 -7.56 5.44
N THR A 381 1.49 -8.41 4.58
CA THR A 381 0.63 -8.00 3.46
C THR A 381 -0.66 -7.35 3.94
N ASN A 382 -1.49 -6.88 3.05
CA ASN A 382 -2.68 -6.07 3.37
C ASN A 382 -3.99 -6.84 3.46
N ARG A 383 -4.09 -8.06 2.91
CA ARG A 383 -5.33 -8.86 2.83
C ARG A 383 -5.12 -10.28 3.29
N ASN A 384 -6.16 -10.83 3.94
CA ASN A 384 -6.19 -12.20 4.43
C ASN A 384 -7.51 -12.95 4.09
N PHE A 385 -8.14 -12.58 2.98
CA PHE A 385 -9.37 -13.23 2.50
C PHE A 385 -9.15 -14.71 2.22
N VAL A 386 -10.25 -15.47 2.16
CA VAL A 386 -10.23 -16.90 1.80
C VAL A 386 -9.42 -17.13 0.52
N GLY A 387 -8.43 -18.00 0.57
CA GLY A 387 -7.59 -18.36 -0.58
C GLY A 387 -6.61 -17.27 -1.02
N ARG A 388 -6.46 -16.17 -0.26
CA ARG A 388 -5.65 -15.01 -0.69
C ARG A 388 -4.20 -15.34 -1.01
N MET A 389 -3.57 -16.26 -0.26
CA MET A 389 -2.16 -16.64 -0.47
C MET A 389 -2.01 -18.10 -0.94
N GLY A 390 -3.06 -18.71 -1.49
CA GLY A 390 -3.00 -20.08 -1.98
C GLY A 390 -4.31 -20.83 -1.84
N HIS A 391 -4.27 -22.01 -1.14
CA HIS A 391 -5.45 -22.85 -0.99
C HIS A 391 -6.54 -22.17 -0.15
N VAL A 392 -7.80 -22.45 -0.47
CA VAL A 392 -8.97 -21.87 0.22
C VAL A 392 -9.03 -22.22 1.71
N ASP A 393 -8.47 -23.36 2.11
CA ASP A 393 -8.40 -23.80 3.51
C ASP A 393 -7.08 -23.36 4.20
N SER A 394 -6.30 -22.48 3.58
CA SER A 394 -5.16 -21.85 4.24
C SER A 394 -5.58 -20.62 5.06
N GLU A 395 -4.82 -20.32 6.09
CA GLU A 395 -5.10 -19.21 7.01
C GLU A 395 -3.98 -18.17 6.96
N VAL A 396 -4.34 -16.91 6.71
CA VAL A 396 -3.41 -15.79 6.73
C VAL A 396 -3.76 -14.85 7.87
N TYR A 397 -2.76 -14.55 8.70
CA TYR A 397 -2.84 -13.64 9.83
C TYR A 397 -2.04 -12.37 9.49
N LEU A 398 -2.71 -11.21 9.46
CA LEU A 398 -2.03 -9.95 9.17
C LEU A 398 -1.40 -9.37 10.45
N ALA A 399 -0.15 -8.96 10.35
CA ALA A 399 0.58 -8.41 11.47
C ALA A 399 1.65 -7.41 11.03
N SER A 400 2.19 -6.64 11.98
CA SER A 400 3.33 -5.76 11.76
C SER A 400 4.63 -6.55 11.52
N PRO A 401 5.67 -5.92 10.93
CA PRO A 401 6.99 -6.54 10.77
C PRO A 401 7.59 -7.05 12.08
N ALA A 402 7.34 -6.36 13.18
CA ALA A 402 7.82 -6.76 14.49
C ALA A 402 7.18 -8.08 14.97
N VAL A 403 5.86 -8.19 14.86
CA VAL A 403 5.12 -9.42 15.21
C VAL A 403 5.50 -10.57 14.25
N ALA A 404 5.65 -10.29 12.97
CA ALA A 404 6.05 -11.28 11.97
C ALA A 404 7.45 -11.85 12.27
N ALA A 405 8.42 -10.98 12.57
CA ALA A 405 9.78 -11.40 12.92
C ALA A 405 9.83 -12.19 14.24
N ALA A 406 9.08 -11.78 15.27
CA ALA A 406 8.97 -12.51 16.53
C ALA A 406 8.34 -13.90 16.32
N SER A 407 7.29 -13.97 15.52
CA SER A 407 6.62 -15.23 15.16
C SER A 407 7.55 -16.18 14.38
N ALA A 408 8.46 -15.63 13.56
CA ALA A 408 9.48 -16.41 12.84
C ALA A 408 10.44 -17.13 13.80
N LEU A 409 10.77 -16.53 14.93
CA LEU A 409 11.68 -17.12 15.92
C LEU A 409 11.02 -18.24 16.72
N THR A 410 9.74 -18.07 17.06
CA THR A 410 9.02 -19.00 17.94
C THR A 410 8.31 -20.13 17.19
N GLY A 411 7.96 -19.93 15.92
CA GLY A 411 7.14 -20.85 15.11
C GLY A 411 5.65 -20.81 15.47
N LYS A 412 5.24 -19.77 16.18
CA LYS A 412 3.85 -19.48 16.54
C LYS A 412 3.64 -17.97 16.56
N ILE A 413 2.40 -17.54 16.55
CA ILE A 413 2.08 -16.12 16.68
C ILE A 413 2.64 -15.58 18.01
N SER A 414 3.51 -14.56 17.93
CA SER A 414 4.21 -14.02 19.10
C SER A 414 4.47 -12.53 18.99
N GLY A 415 4.34 -11.82 20.08
CA GLY A 415 4.73 -10.42 20.18
C GLY A 415 6.26 -10.23 20.26
N PRO A 416 6.76 -9.07 19.82
CA PRO A 416 8.20 -8.76 19.85
C PRO A 416 8.78 -8.67 21.26
N GLU A 417 7.96 -8.47 22.28
CA GLU A 417 8.35 -8.43 23.67
C GLU A 417 8.71 -9.81 24.24
N ASN A 418 8.37 -10.88 23.53
CA ASN A 418 8.53 -12.29 23.97
C ASN A 418 9.78 -12.97 23.39
N VAL A 419 10.68 -12.25 22.70
CA VAL A 419 11.82 -12.83 21.96
C VAL A 419 13.14 -12.11 22.17
#